data_7cbe4d3692d61d8a45696aa3fdd909eb
#
_entry.id   7cbe4d3692d61d8a45696aa3fdd909eb
#
_cell.length_a   1.000
_cell.length_b   1.000
_cell.length_c   1.000
_cell.angle_alpha   90.00
_cell.angle_beta   90.00
_cell.angle_gamma   90.00
#
_symmetry.space_group_name_H-M   'P 1'
#
loop_
_entity.id
_entity.type
_entity.pdbx_description
1 polymer ?
#
loop_
_entity_poly.entity_id
_entity_poly.type
_entity_poly.pdbx_seq_one_letter_code
_entity_poly.pdbx_strand_id
1 'polypeptide(L)'
;MSESFFYEKLINASLRFVSFRPRSEKEFRTFLVQKLKKSKTYAAPLVERVIARMRELGYVDDMKFALWWIEQRQSFKPKGKRLVILELGAKGVSSRVAEAAFSSLNDTLTGPLEAAKDLLVKKLHLWRLLDIQTQKKKSYDFLYRRGYEADTIGRVVDDLVQKD
;
A
#
# COMPACT_ATOMS: atom_id res chain seq x y z
N MET A 1 -19.56 -34.00 8.34
CA MET A 1 -18.54 -33.69 7.32
C MET A 1 -17.20 -33.64 8.04
N SER A 2 -16.17 -34.26 7.49
CA SER A 2 -14.86 -34.35 8.15
C SER A 2 -14.08 -33.03 8.08
N GLU A 3 -13.17 -32.81 9.04
CA GLU A 3 -12.26 -31.64 9.05
C GLU A 3 -11.44 -31.58 7.77
N SER A 4 -11.03 -32.72 7.21
CA SER A 4 -10.31 -32.80 5.92
C SER A 4 -11.11 -32.15 4.78
N PHE A 5 -12.40 -32.39 4.69
CA PHE A 5 -13.26 -31.79 3.66
C PHE A 5 -13.30 -30.26 3.75
N PHE A 6 -13.43 -29.74 4.98
CA PHE A 6 -13.40 -28.27 5.19
C PHE A 6 -12.04 -27.68 4.86
N TYR A 7 -10.96 -28.37 5.21
CA TYR A 7 -9.60 -27.94 4.89
C TYR A 7 -9.38 -27.80 3.38
N GLU A 8 -9.70 -28.83 2.60
CA GLU A 8 -9.58 -28.80 1.14
C GLU A 8 -10.45 -27.70 0.51
N LYS A 9 -11.68 -27.56 0.99
CA LYS A 9 -12.59 -26.50 0.52
C LYS A 9 -12.02 -25.10 0.79
N LEU A 10 -11.37 -24.88 1.93
CA LEU A 10 -10.72 -23.62 2.27
C LEU A 10 -9.47 -23.38 1.42
N ILE A 11 -8.64 -24.40 1.19
CA ILE A 11 -7.47 -24.28 0.29
C ILE A 11 -7.92 -23.87 -1.10
N ASN A 12 -8.91 -24.53 -1.68
CA ASN A 12 -9.42 -24.19 -3.01
C ASN A 12 -10.02 -22.77 -3.08
N ALA A 13 -10.73 -22.33 -2.04
CA ALA A 13 -11.25 -20.98 -1.94
C ALA A 13 -10.12 -19.95 -1.80
N SER A 14 -9.06 -20.30 -1.06
CA SER A 14 -7.86 -19.50 -0.84
C SER A 14 -7.08 -19.26 -2.12
N LEU A 15 -6.85 -20.29 -2.90
CA LEU A 15 -6.16 -20.19 -4.20
C LEU A 15 -6.91 -19.23 -5.15
N ARG A 16 -8.23 -19.32 -5.20
CA ARG A 16 -9.05 -18.36 -5.96
C ARG A 16 -8.97 -16.94 -5.41
N PHE A 17 -8.92 -16.78 -4.10
CA PHE A 17 -8.84 -15.45 -3.48
C PHE A 17 -7.54 -14.72 -3.78
N VAL A 18 -6.41 -15.43 -3.84
CA VAL A 18 -5.09 -14.86 -4.11
C VAL A 18 -4.78 -14.75 -5.61
N SER A 19 -5.52 -15.44 -6.49
CA SER A 19 -5.28 -15.41 -7.94
C SER A 19 -5.55 -14.04 -8.59
N PHE A 20 -6.41 -13.21 -7.99
CA PHE A 20 -6.76 -11.90 -8.54
C PHE A 20 -5.74 -10.81 -8.23
N ARG A 21 -5.10 -10.86 -7.08
CA ARG A 21 -4.03 -9.96 -6.64
C ARG A 21 -3.35 -10.48 -5.38
N PRO A 22 -2.12 -10.03 -5.08
CA PRO A 22 -1.51 -10.27 -3.78
C PRO A 22 -2.41 -9.84 -2.61
N ARG A 23 -2.35 -10.56 -1.51
CA ARG A 23 -3.13 -10.33 -0.29
C ARG A 23 -2.19 -10.28 0.91
N SER A 24 -2.44 -9.33 1.85
CA SER A 24 -1.76 -9.38 3.13
C SER A 24 -2.27 -10.57 3.95
N GLU A 25 -1.48 -11.02 4.92
CA GLU A 25 -1.92 -12.07 5.83
C GLU A 25 -3.20 -11.70 6.58
N LYS A 26 -3.33 -10.44 7.01
CA LYS A 26 -4.54 -9.94 7.67
C LYS A 26 -5.77 -10.02 6.76
N GLU A 27 -5.66 -9.62 5.49
CA GLU A 27 -6.76 -9.75 4.52
C GLU A 27 -7.14 -11.21 4.32
N PHE A 28 -6.14 -12.07 4.22
CA PHE A 28 -6.32 -13.49 4.04
C PHE A 28 -6.99 -14.16 5.25
N ARG A 29 -6.53 -13.86 6.46
CA ARG A 29 -7.12 -14.30 7.72
C ARG A 29 -8.58 -13.87 7.83
N THR A 30 -8.88 -12.62 7.53
CA THR A 30 -10.24 -12.08 7.54
C THR A 30 -11.14 -12.85 6.56
N PHE A 31 -10.66 -13.13 5.36
CA PHE A 31 -11.38 -13.93 4.37
C PHE A 31 -11.72 -15.34 4.89
N LEU A 32 -10.75 -16.05 5.47
CA LEU A 32 -10.97 -17.39 6.02
C LEU A 32 -11.98 -17.41 7.16
N VAL A 33 -11.87 -16.47 8.10
CA VAL A 33 -12.82 -16.33 9.21
C VAL A 33 -14.24 -16.08 8.71
N GLN A 34 -14.41 -15.22 7.70
CA GLN A 34 -15.72 -14.95 7.11
C GLN A 34 -16.30 -16.17 6.40
N LYS A 35 -15.46 -16.97 5.73
CA LYS A 35 -15.89 -18.23 5.08
C LYS A 35 -16.40 -19.25 6.10
N LEU A 36 -15.67 -19.41 7.20
CA LEU A 36 -16.04 -20.35 8.27
C LEU A 36 -17.29 -19.91 9.03
N LYS A 37 -17.46 -18.61 9.31
CA LYS A 37 -18.69 -18.08 9.92
C LYS A 37 -19.91 -18.39 9.08
N LYS A 38 -19.84 -18.25 7.75
CA LYS A 38 -20.95 -18.60 6.85
C LYS A 38 -21.30 -20.09 6.86
N SER A 39 -20.34 -20.96 7.12
CA SER A 39 -20.57 -22.41 7.20
C SER A 39 -20.95 -22.90 8.60
N LYS A 40 -21.14 -21.99 9.57
CA LYS A 40 -21.39 -22.29 11.00
C LYS A 40 -20.33 -23.19 11.65
N THR A 41 -19.16 -23.29 11.05
CA THR A 41 -18.04 -24.12 11.49
C THR A 41 -16.88 -23.20 11.79
N TYR A 42 -16.75 -22.72 13.02
CA TYR A 42 -15.59 -21.93 13.40
C TYR A 42 -14.58 -22.80 14.14
N ALA A 43 -13.41 -22.98 13.54
CA ALA A 43 -12.27 -23.64 14.16
C ALA A 43 -11.02 -22.80 13.93
N ALA A 44 -10.57 -22.05 14.95
CA ALA A 44 -9.35 -21.25 14.86
C ALA A 44 -8.12 -22.07 14.42
N PRO A 45 -7.90 -23.31 14.90
CA PRO A 45 -6.80 -24.16 14.45
C PRO A 45 -6.81 -24.43 12.95
N LEU A 46 -7.99 -24.57 12.34
CA LEU A 46 -8.11 -24.78 10.90
C LEU A 46 -7.67 -23.56 10.08
N VAL A 47 -7.99 -22.36 10.56
CA VAL A 47 -7.52 -21.10 9.94
C VAL A 47 -6.00 -21.04 9.93
N GLU A 48 -5.35 -21.33 11.07
CA GLU A 48 -3.89 -21.31 11.17
C GLU A 48 -3.23 -22.33 10.26
N ARG A 49 -3.77 -23.53 10.15
CA ARG A 49 -3.26 -24.58 9.24
C ARG A 49 -3.34 -24.15 7.78
N VAL A 50 -4.45 -23.53 7.38
CA VAL A 50 -4.60 -23.01 6.01
C VAL A 50 -3.62 -21.88 5.74
N ILE A 51 -3.47 -20.94 6.67
CA ILE A 51 -2.50 -19.84 6.54
C ILE A 51 -1.07 -20.39 6.43
N ALA A 52 -0.67 -21.32 7.29
CA ALA A 52 0.64 -21.94 7.25
C ALA A 52 0.90 -22.58 5.89
N ARG A 53 -0.06 -23.35 5.38
CA ARG A 53 0.06 -23.97 4.05
C ARG A 53 0.18 -22.95 2.92
N MET A 54 -0.57 -21.87 2.97
CA MET A 54 -0.52 -20.83 1.94
C MET A 54 0.78 -20.02 2.01
N ARG A 55 1.40 -19.87 3.20
CA ARG A 55 2.75 -19.31 3.35
C ARG A 55 3.82 -20.23 2.74
N GLU A 56 3.78 -21.53 3.04
CA GLU A 56 4.69 -22.53 2.46
C GLU A 56 4.64 -22.50 0.92
N LEU A 57 3.45 -22.34 0.36
CA LEU A 57 3.23 -22.24 -1.08
C LEU A 57 3.59 -20.83 -1.65
N GLY A 58 4.00 -19.88 -0.82
CA GLY A 58 4.40 -18.54 -1.23
C GLY A 58 3.26 -17.61 -1.65
N TYR A 59 2.00 -17.97 -1.37
CA TYR A 59 0.82 -17.14 -1.68
C TYR A 59 0.47 -16.11 -0.60
N VAL A 60 0.89 -16.31 0.64
CA VAL A 60 0.73 -15.37 1.74
C VAL A 60 2.11 -14.88 2.15
N ASP A 61 2.42 -13.65 1.79
CA ASP A 61 3.72 -12.99 2.01
C ASP A 61 3.51 -11.48 2.06
N ASP A 62 3.66 -10.89 3.26
CA ASP A 62 3.44 -9.46 3.47
C ASP A 62 4.49 -8.59 2.78
N MET A 63 5.71 -9.10 2.52
CA MET A 63 6.71 -8.38 1.74
C MET A 63 6.28 -8.27 0.28
N LYS A 64 5.88 -9.37 -0.36
CA LYS A 64 5.35 -9.36 -1.73
C LYS A 64 4.11 -8.48 -1.86
N PHE A 65 3.23 -8.53 -0.85
CA PHE A 65 2.06 -7.66 -0.80
C PHE A 65 2.45 -6.19 -0.71
N ALA A 66 3.41 -5.83 0.15
CA ALA A 66 3.88 -4.46 0.33
C ALA A 66 4.52 -3.90 -0.95
N LEU A 67 5.39 -4.68 -1.61
CA LEU A 67 5.99 -4.30 -2.89
C LEU A 67 4.92 -4.00 -3.95
N TRP A 68 3.99 -4.92 -4.14
CA TRP A 68 2.87 -4.73 -5.06
C TRP A 68 2.01 -3.50 -4.71
N TRP A 69 1.72 -3.27 -3.42
CA TRP A 69 0.92 -2.13 -2.97
C TRP A 69 1.60 -0.79 -3.28
N ILE A 70 2.91 -0.70 -3.03
CA ILE A 70 3.72 0.49 -3.34
C ILE A 70 3.68 0.78 -4.84
N GLU A 71 3.93 -0.22 -5.69
CA GLU A 71 3.87 -0.08 -7.15
C GLU A 71 2.48 0.38 -7.64
N GLN A 72 1.40 -0.18 -7.09
CA GLN A 72 0.03 0.25 -7.42
C GLN A 72 -0.22 1.71 -7.04
N ARG A 73 0.28 2.16 -5.87
CA ARG A 73 0.12 3.55 -5.44
C ARG A 73 0.89 4.52 -6.30
N GLN A 74 2.05 4.16 -6.78
CA GLN A 74 2.83 5.01 -7.69
C GLN A 74 2.19 5.12 -9.08
N SER A 75 1.71 4.01 -9.62
CA SER A 75 1.15 3.98 -10.96
C SER A 75 -0.22 4.67 -11.08
N PHE A 76 -1.11 4.51 -10.11
CA PHE A 76 -2.51 4.93 -10.26
C PHE A 76 -2.95 6.10 -9.40
N LYS A 77 -2.44 6.25 -8.20
CA LYS A 77 -2.78 7.35 -7.28
C LYS A 77 -1.56 7.69 -6.44
N PRO A 78 -0.59 8.41 -7.00
CA PRO A 78 0.65 8.71 -6.32
C PRO A 78 0.44 9.30 -4.93
N LYS A 79 1.07 8.66 -3.94
CA LYS A 79 1.10 9.07 -2.54
C LYS A 79 2.52 8.97 -2.03
N GLY A 80 2.88 9.87 -1.13
CA GLY A 80 4.17 9.84 -0.46
C GLY A 80 4.29 8.64 0.50
N LYS A 81 5.52 8.28 0.80
CA LYS A 81 5.90 7.13 1.64
C LYS A 81 5.11 7.05 2.94
N ARG A 82 4.95 8.19 3.63
CA ARG A 82 4.24 8.26 4.93
C ARG A 82 2.80 7.71 4.85
N LEU A 83 2.02 8.13 3.85
CA LEU A 83 0.64 7.64 3.68
C LEU A 83 0.60 6.18 3.23
N VAL A 84 1.52 5.74 2.37
CA VAL A 84 1.56 4.35 1.92
C VAL A 84 1.90 3.41 3.09
N ILE A 85 2.81 3.80 3.99
CA ILE A 85 3.11 3.03 5.22
C ILE A 85 1.88 2.94 6.11
N LEU A 86 1.12 4.03 6.29
CA LEU A 86 -0.15 3.99 7.04
C LEU A 86 -1.18 3.05 6.41
N GLU A 87 -1.31 3.07 5.07
CA GLU A 87 -2.19 2.15 4.35
C GLU A 87 -1.76 0.68 4.54
N LEU A 88 -0.46 0.39 4.44
CA LEU A 88 0.09 -0.94 4.67
C LEU A 88 -0.17 -1.41 6.12
N GLY A 89 0.00 -0.52 7.11
CA GLY A 89 -0.33 -0.80 8.51
C GLY A 89 -1.81 -1.13 8.71
N ALA A 90 -2.72 -0.40 8.06
CA ALA A 90 -4.15 -0.71 8.09
C ALA A 90 -4.46 -2.10 7.46
N LYS A 91 -3.64 -2.53 6.49
CA LYS A 91 -3.67 -3.87 5.88
C LYS A 91 -2.99 -4.96 6.73
N GLY A 92 -2.41 -4.60 7.87
CA GLY A 92 -1.76 -5.52 8.80
C GLY A 92 -0.29 -5.78 8.51
N VAL A 93 0.31 -5.09 7.55
CA VAL A 93 1.74 -5.16 7.29
C VAL A 93 2.49 -4.36 8.36
N SER A 94 3.51 -4.95 8.97
CA SER A 94 4.32 -4.25 9.98
C SER A 94 5.13 -3.11 9.37
N SER A 95 5.43 -2.07 10.16
CA SER A 95 6.27 -0.94 9.73
C SER A 95 7.63 -1.41 9.22
N ARG A 96 8.22 -2.41 9.88
CA ARG A 96 9.49 -3.00 9.47
C ARG A 96 9.44 -3.58 8.05
N VAL A 97 8.39 -4.33 7.72
CA VAL A 97 8.20 -4.91 6.38
C VAL A 97 7.92 -3.81 5.35
N ALA A 98 7.09 -2.83 5.69
CA ALA A 98 6.79 -1.69 4.82
C ALA A 98 8.05 -0.87 4.50
N GLU A 99 8.88 -0.55 5.50
CA GLU A 99 10.15 0.17 5.31
C GLU A 99 11.14 -0.64 4.45
N ALA A 100 11.26 -1.95 4.71
CA ALA A 100 12.12 -2.82 3.92
C ALA A 100 11.66 -2.90 2.45
N ALA A 101 10.35 -2.93 2.19
CA ALA A 101 9.80 -2.92 0.85
C ALA A 101 10.12 -1.62 0.12
N PHE A 102 10.00 -0.45 0.77
CA PHE A 102 10.42 0.82 0.18
C PHE A 102 11.92 0.83 -0.15
N SER A 103 12.76 0.35 0.77
CA SER A 103 14.21 0.32 0.57
C SER A 103 14.62 -0.56 -0.61
N SER A 104 13.93 -1.69 -0.83
CA SER A 104 14.22 -2.58 -1.96
C SER A 104 13.78 -2.04 -3.32
N LEU A 105 12.88 -1.06 -3.35
CA LEU A 105 12.36 -0.46 -4.58
C LEU A 105 13.03 0.87 -4.96
N ASN A 106 13.91 1.43 -4.09
CA ASN A 106 14.49 2.76 -4.31
C ASN A 106 15.21 2.93 -5.66
N ASP A 107 15.76 1.85 -6.23
CA ASP A 107 16.48 1.90 -7.51
C ASP A 107 15.58 1.69 -8.73
N THR A 108 14.34 1.27 -8.55
CA THR A 108 13.44 0.85 -9.65
C THR A 108 12.24 1.78 -9.85
N LEU A 109 11.96 2.64 -8.87
CA LEU A 109 10.78 3.51 -8.90
C LEU A 109 11.14 4.92 -9.37
N THR A 110 10.19 5.54 -10.08
CA THR A 110 10.19 7.01 -10.24
C THR A 110 10.38 7.62 -8.87
N GLY A 111 11.49 8.34 -8.66
CA GLY A 111 11.84 8.86 -7.35
C GLY A 111 10.71 9.67 -6.73
N PRO A 112 10.59 9.70 -5.39
CA PRO A 112 9.55 10.47 -4.71
C PRO A 112 9.53 11.93 -5.13
N LEU A 113 10.68 12.47 -5.49
CA LEU A 113 10.85 13.83 -5.99
C LEU A 113 10.11 14.04 -7.32
N GLU A 114 10.32 13.18 -8.31
CA GLU A 114 9.68 13.28 -9.62
C GLU A 114 8.17 13.09 -9.53
N ALA A 115 7.71 12.10 -8.76
CA ALA A 115 6.28 11.90 -8.53
C ALA A 115 5.60 13.11 -7.86
N ALA A 116 6.28 13.76 -6.91
CA ALA A 116 5.80 14.98 -6.28
C ALA A 116 5.79 16.17 -7.25
N LYS A 117 6.81 16.31 -8.11
CA LYS A 117 6.87 17.33 -9.17
C LYS A 117 5.69 17.20 -10.13
N ASP A 118 5.45 16.02 -10.66
CA ASP A 118 4.35 15.75 -11.59
C ASP A 118 2.97 16.10 -11.00
N LEU A 119 2.79 15.83 -9.72
CA LEU A 119 1.56 16.18 -9.01
C LEU A 119 1.43 17.70 -8.82
N LEU A 120 2.53 18.37 -8.46
CA LEU A 120 2.51 19.78 -8.17
C LEU A 120 2.36 20.63 -9.43
N VAL A 121 3.02 20.30 -10.53
CA VAL A 121 2.89 21.00 -11.82
C VAL A 121 1.43 21.11 -12.24
N LYS A 122 0.66 20.03 -12.12
CA LYS A 122 -0.78 20.03 -12.44
C LYS A 122 -1.60 20.97 -11.54
N LYS A 123 -1.13 21.23 -10.32
CA LYS A 123 -1.80 22.13 -9.37
C LYS A 123 -1.38 23.58 -9.51
N LEU A 124 -0.10 23.85 -9.78
CA LEU A 124 0.42 25.20 -9.95
C LEU A 124 -0.31 25.96 -11.05
N HIS A 125 -0.71 25.29 -12.12
CA HIS A 125 -1.55 25.89 -13.16
C HIS A 125 -2.82 26.56 -12.59
N LEU A 126 -3.45 25.98 -11.57
CA LEU A 126 -4.64 26.55 -10.93
C LEU A 126 -4.33 27.72 -9.99
N TRP A 127 -3.08 27.85 -9.55
CA TRP A 127 -2.64 28.87 -8.58
C TRP A 127 -1.79 29.98 -9.18
N ARG A 128 -1.62 29.99 -10.51
CA ARG A 128 -0.75 30.93 -11.23
C ARG A 128 -1.02 32.41 -10.98
N LEU A 129 -2.24 32.79 -10.58
CA LEU A 129 -2.64 34.16 -10.29
C LEU A 129 -2.45 34.54 -8.82
N LEU A 130 -2.04 33.62 -7.96
CA LEU A 130 -1.77 33.89 -6.55
C LEU A 130 -0.34 34.42 -6.39
N ASP A 131 -0.10 35.21 -5.32
CA ASP A 131 1.24 35.60 -4.94
C ASP A 131 2.13 34.41 -4.59
N ILE A 132 3.45 34.57 -4.71
CA ILE A 132 4.44 33.50 -4.54
C ILE A 132 4.35 32.85 -3.15
N GLN A 133 4.14 33.63 -2.10
CA GLN A 133 4.06 33.08 -0.74
C GLN A 133 2.85 32.16 -0.58
N THR A 134 1.72 32.60 -1.11
CA THR A 134 0.49 31.77 -1.14
C THR A 134 0.67 30.52 -2.00
N GLN A 135 1.34 30.63 -3.15
CA GLN A 135 1.65 29.46 -3.99
C GLN A 135 2.52 28.46 -3.23
N LYS A 136 3.61 28.91 -2.57
CA LYS A 136 4.50 28.07 -1.77
C LYS A 136 3.74 27.35 -0.65
N LYS A 137 2.93 28.08 0.12
CA LYS A 137 2.12 27.50 1.20
C LYS A 137 1.14 26.46 0.69
N LYS A 138 0.38 26.76 -0.35
CA LYS A 138 -0.58 25.80 -0.96
C LYS A 138 0.12 24.58 -1.50
N SER A 139 1.29 24.72 -2.12
CA SER A 139 2.10 23.65 -2.65
C SER A 139 2.58 22.71 -1.53
N TYR A 140 3.10 23.31 -0.45
CA TYR A 140 3.52 22.55 0.73
C TYR A 140 2.35 21.77 1.33
N ASP A 141 1.23 22.42 1.63
CA ASP A 141 0.04 21.80 2.21
C ASP A 141 -0.53 20.68 1.33
N PHE A 142 -0.51 20.88 0.01
CA PHE A 142 -0.97 19.88 -0.93
C PHE A 142 -0.12 18.60 -0.91
N LEU A 143 1.20 18.74 -1.01
CA LEU A 143 2.11 17.59 -1.00
C LEU A 143 2.18 16.91 0.37
N TYR A 144 2.13 17.71 1.45
CA TYR A 144 2.09 17.16 2.81
C TYR A 144 0.87 16.29 3.06
N ARG A 145 -0.32 16.72 2.63
CA ARG A 145 -1.55 15.91 2.69
C ARG A 145 -1.48 14.66 1.83
N ARG A 146 -0.65 14.66 0.79
CA ARG A 146 -0.37 13.49 -0.05
C ARG A 146 0.66 12.54 0.56
N GLY A 147 1.24 12.90 1.72
CA GLY A 147 2.14 12.05 2.49
C GLY A 147 3.61 12.14 2.09
N TYR A 148 4.00 13.17 1.33
CA TYR A 148 5.41 13.42 1.03
C TYR A 148 6.13 13.97 2.27
N GLU A 149 7.42 13.69 2.38
CA GLU A 149 8.28 14.14 3.47
C GLU A 149 8.69 15.61 3.25
N ALA A 150 8.94 16.34 4.35
CA ALA A 150 9.23 17.78 4.32
C ALA A 150 10.43 18.12 3.42
N ASP A 151 11.48 17.33 3.42
CA ASP A 151 12.66 17.51 2.57
C ASP A 151 12.30 17.42 1.08
N THR A 152 11.55 16.41 0.69
CA THR A 152 11.04 16.23 -0.69
C THR A 152 10.16 17.41 -1.08
N ILE A 153 9.25 17.82 -0.20
CA ILE A 153 8.35 18.97 -0.46
C ILE A 153 9.15 20.25 -0.65
N GLY A 154 10.10 20.54 0.24
CA GLY A 154 10.95 21.73 0.15
C GLY A 154 11.65 21.82 -1.19
N ARG A 155 12.35 20.77 -1.59
CA ARG A 155 13.05 20.70 -2.89
C ARG A 155 12.12 20.93 -4.09
N VAL A 156 10.95 20.29 -4.09
CA VAL A 156 9.98 20.41 -5.19
C VAL A 156 9.38 21.81 -5.24
N VAL A 157 9.04 22.39 -4.09
CA VAL A 157 8.48 23.75 -4.02
C VAL A 157 9.51 24.80 -4.45
N ASP A 158 10.76 24.67 -3.99
CA ASP A 158 11.83 25.61 -4.38
C ASP A 158 12.20 25.50 -5.86
N ASP A 159 12.07 24.31 -6.46
CA ASP A 159 12.35 24.09 -7.88
C ASP A 159 11.24 24.64 -8.79
N LEU A 160 9.97 24.51 -8.40
CA LEU A 160 8.82 24.83 -9.25
C LEU A 160 8.16 26.18 -8.95
N VAL A 161 8.32 26.72 -7.73
CA VAL A 161 7.74 27.99 -7.31
C VAL A 161 8.88 29.00 -7.07
N GLN A 162 9.56 29.39 -8.18
CA GLN A 162 10.62 30.37 -8.15
C GLN A 162 10.07 31.81 -8.22
N LYS A 163 10.87 32.76 -7.68
CA LYS A 163 10.68 34.20 -8.00
C LYS A 163 11.09 34.41 -9.45
N ASP A 164 10.20 35.00 -10.24
CA ASP A 164 10.59 35.71 -11.45
C ASP A 164 11.37 36.96 -11.07
#